data_6e620e3cc06833c07deb69b454761421
#
_entry.id   6e620e3cc06833c07deb69b454761421
#
_cell.length_a   1.000
_cell.length_b   1.000
_cell.length_c   1.000
_cell.angle_alpha   90.00
_cell.angle_beta   90.00
_cell.angle_gamma   90.00
#
_symmetry.space_group_name_H-M   'P 1'
#
loop_
_entity.id
_entity.type
_entity.pdbx_description
1 polymer ?
#
loop_
_entity_poly.entity_id
_entity_poly.type
_entity_poly.pdbx_seq_one_letter_code
_entity_poly.pdbx_strand_id
1 'polypeptide(L)'
;MTLTSLEKKHFPVMLDEVIQTCLHDNKKKLIIDCTFGGGGYSKELLKFSNIKVIALDRDASAVNRAKNLEKNFPNKFTFYNEKFSNLDKVIRKENEPDIIIFDLGLSSFQLQDYSRGFSFKASEKIDMQMGLSKISAEDVI
;
A
#
# COMPACT_ATOMS: atom_id res chain seq x y z
N MET A 1 -24.05 -19.28 -19.07
CA MET A 1 -22.63 -19.18 -18.63
C MET A 1 -22.35 -17.73 -18.35
N THR A 2 -22.38 -17.36 -17.10
CA THR A 2 -22.08 -16.01 -16.61
C THR A 2 -20.55 -15.85 -16.60
N LEU A 3 -20.06 -14.93 -17.44
CA LEU A 3 -18.66 -14.50 -17.41
C LEU A 3 -18.40 -13.84 -16.06
N THR A 4 -17.78 -14.60 -15.17
CA THR A 4 -17.22 -14.08 -13.91
C THR A 4 -16.21 -12.99 -14.28
N SER A 5 -16.44 -11.81 -13.71
CA SER A 5 -15.56 -10.65 -13.79
C SER A 5 -14.11 -11.09 -13.55
N LEU A 6 -13.29 -11.02 -14.58
CA LEU A 6 -11.84 -11.01 -14.46
C LEU A 6 -11.51 -9.79 -13.60
N GLU A 7 -11.31 -9.99 -12.31
CA GLU A 7 -10.62 -9.03 -11.48
C GLU A 7 -9.33 -8.68 -12.21
N LYS A 8 -9.25 -7.48 -12.76
CA LYS A 8 -8.01 -6.99 -13.36
C LYS A 8 -6.97 -6.99 -12.25
N LYS A 9 -6.12 -8.02 -12.26
CA LYS A 9 -5.01 -8.15 -11.34
C LYS A 9 -4.17 -6.89 -11.47
N HIS A 10 -4.22 -6.04 -10.49
CA HIS A 10 -3.36 -4.86 -10.43
C HIS A 10 -1.94 -5.35 -10.16
N PHE A 11 -1.05 -5.12 -11.10
CA PHE A 11 0.38 -5.38 -10.92
C PHE A 11 1.06 -4.07 -10.51
N PRO A 12 1.84 -4.09 -9.42
CA PRO A 12 2.67 -2.94 -9.06
C PRO A 12 3.66 -2.58 -10.18
N VAL A 13 3.97 -1.31 -10.30
CA VAL A 13 4.95 -0.83 -11.28
C VAL A 13 6.32 -1.40 -10.96
N MET A 14 7.03 -1.92 -11.97
CA MET A 14 8.40 -2.45 -11.84
C MET A 14 8.55 -3.47 -10.69
N LEU A 15 7.54 -4.33 -10.50
CA LEU A 15 7.50 -5.26 -9.36
C LEU A 15 8.76 -6.12 -9.30
N ASP A 16 9.16 -6.70 -10.42
CA ASP A 16 10.30 -7.63 -10.47
C ASP A 16 11.61 -6.91 -10.15
N GLU A 17 11.81 -5.71 -10.67
CA GLU A 17 13.00 -4.89 -10.42
C GLU A 17 13.09 -4.47 -8.96
N VAL A 18 11.97 -4.06 -8.36
CA VAL A 18 11.91 -3.70 -6.94
C VAL A 18 12.23 -4.91 -6.08
N ILE A 19 11.62 -6.08 -6.35
CA ILE A 19 11.89 -7.31 -5.60
C ILE A 19 13.36 -7.73 -5.74
N GLN A 20 13.94 -7.72 -6.95
CA GLN A 20 15.35 -8.04 -7.17
C GLN A 20 16.28 -7.10 -6.40
N THR A 21 15.98 -5.80 -6.41
CA THR A 21 16.74 -4.80 -5.64
C THR A 21 16.67 -5.08 -4.13
N CYS A 22 15.49 -5.42 -3.62
CA CYS A 22 15.32 -5.74 -2.21
C CYS A 22 16.04 -7.03 -1.80
N LEU A 23 16.21 -7.97 -2.71
CA LEU A 23 16.74 -9.31 -2.44
C LEU A 23 18.17 -9.53 -2.94
N HIS A 24 18.89 -8.47 -3.33
CA HIS A 24 20.24 -8.57 -3.93
C HIS A 24 21.26 -9.36 -3.06
N ASP A 25 20.99 -9.51 -1.78
CA ASP A 25 21.71 -10.38 -0.85
C ASP A 25 20.71 -11.23 -0.05
N ASN A 26 21.18 -12.33 0.53
CA ASN A 26 20.33 -13.25 1.32
C ASN A 26 20.21 -12.88 2.81
N LYS A 27 20.49 -11.63 3.17
CA LYS A 27 20.42 -11.18 4.56
C LYS A 27 18.98 -11.04 5.03
N LYS A 28 18.78 -11.11 6.35
CA LYS A 28 17.53 -10.72 6.97
C LYS A 28 17.34 -9.22 6.81
N LYS A 29 16.15 -8.80 6.36
CA LYS A 29 15.82 -7.39 6.15
C LYS A 29 14.47 -7.02 6.73
N LEU A 30 14.42 -5.80 7.25
CA LEU A 30 13.19 -5.07 7.53
C LEU A 30 12.94 -4.09 6.40
N ILE A 31 11.84 -4.25 5.70
CA ILE A 31 11.43 -3.39 4.58
C ILE A 31 10.19 -2.62 4.99
N ILE A 32 10.15 -1.33 4.67
CA ILE A 32 8.97 -0.50 4.87
C ILE A 32 8.35 -0.17 3.53
N ASP A 33 7.07 -0.53 3.37
CA ASP A 33 6.22 -0.16 2.24
C ASP A 33 5.35 1.02 2.66
N CYS A 34 5.73 2.24 2.26
CA CYS A 34 5.06 3.48 2.67
C CYS A 34 3.79 3.78 1.89
N THR A 35 3.47 2.97 0.87
CA THR A 35 2.35 3.14 -0.06
C THR A 35 1.70 1.79 -0.36
N PHE A 36 1.18 1.15 0.69
CA PHE A 36 0.70 -0.23 0.64
C PHE A 36 -0.33 -0.49 -0.47
N GLY A 37 -1.33 0.38 -0.64
CA GLY A 37 -2.36 0.28 -1.67
C GLY A 37 -3.05 -1.10 -1.71
N GLY A 38 -2.79 -1.86 -2.77
CA GLY A 38 -3.25 -3.24 -2.93
C GLY A 38 -2.36 -4.29 -2.27
N GLY A 39 -1.23 -3.90 -1.72
CA GLY A 39 -0.27 -4.78 -1.06
C GLY A 39 0.58 -5.62 -2.01
N GLY A 40 0.74 -5.19 -3.25
CA GLY A 40 1.46 -5.96 -4.26
C GLY A 40 2.91 -6.22 -3.89
N TYR A 41 3.69 -5.17 -3.59
CA TYR A 41 5.08 -5.31 -3.15
C TYR A 41 5.18 -6.10 -1.84
N SER A 42 4.39 -5.73 -0.85
CA SER A 42 4.37 -6.41 0.46
C SER A 42 4.10 -7.91 0.32
N LYS A 43 3.14 -8.33 -0.49
CA LYS A 43 2.82 -9.75 -0.72
C LYS A 43 3.98 -10.52 -1.33
N GLU A 44 4.63 -9.96 -2.35
CA GLU A 44 5.75 -10.64 -3.01
C GLU A 44 6.96 -10.74 -2.08
N LEU A 45 7.30 -9.66 -1.37
CA LEU A 45 8.40 -9.64 -0.40
C LEU A 45 8.21 -10.65 0.73
N LEU A 46 6.98 -10.81 1.24
CA LEU A 46 6.68 -11.72 2.34
C LEU A 46 6.80 -13.21 2.00
N LYS A 47 6.89 -13.58 0.72
CA LYS A 47 7.19 -14.96 0.29
C LYS A 47 8.59 -15.40 0.72
N PHE A 48 9.51 -14.47 0.95
CA PHE A 48 10.90 -14.75 1.34
C PHE A 48 11.01 -14.84 2.86
N SER A 49 11.59 -15.94 3.36
CA SER A 49 11.65 -16.24 4.80
C SER A 49 12.47 -15.22 5.61
N ASN A 50 13.45 -14.61 4.98
CA ASN A 50 14.38 -13.64 5.57
C ASN A 50 13.86 -12.19 5.55
N ILE A 51 12.66 -11.93 5.05
CA ILE A 51 12.07 -10.60 4.94
C ILE A 51 10.96 -10.41 5.96
N LYS A 52 10.97 -9.23 6.62
CA LYS A 52 9.85 -8.67 7.37
C LYS A 52 9.42 -7.36 6.71
N VAL A 53 8.12 -7.09 6.73
CA VAL A 53 7.55 -5.88 6.13
C VAL A 53 6.72 -5.12 7.17
N ILE A 54 6.96 -3.83 7.27
CA ILE A 54 6.05 -2.86 7.87
C ILE A 54 5.43 -2.07 6.73
N ALA A 55 4.12 -1.99 6.68
CA ALA A 55 3.43 -1.25 5.63
C ALA A 55 2.61 -0.10 6.20
N LEU A 56 2.56 1.00 5.46
CA LEU A 56 1.75 2.17 5.76
C LEU A 56 0.84 2.48 4.59
N ASP A 57 -0.36 2.93 4.90
CA ASP A 57 -1.21 3.61 3.93
C ASP A 57 -2.13 4.58 4.66
N ARG A 58 -2.28 5.79 4.13
CA ARG A 58 -3.20 6.78 4.66
C ARG A 58 -4.66 6.48 4.30
N ASP A 59 -4.91 5.67 3.28
CA ASP A 59 -6.23 5.32 2.80
C ASP A 59 -6.84 4.21 3.67
N ALA A 60 -7.94 4.52 4.36
CA ALA A 60 -8.64 3.56 5.20
C ALA A 60 -9.14 2.32 4.42
N SER A 61 -9.35 2.44 3.11
CA SER A 61 -9.74 1.30 2.27
C SER A 61 -8.68 0.20 2.22
N ALA A 62 -7.42 0.50 2.54
CA ALA A 62 -6.33 -0.46 2.59
C ALA A 62 -6.38 -1.40 3.81
N VAL A 63 -7.04 -0.97 4.91
CA VAL A 63 -7.04 -1.67 6.21
C VAL A 63 -7.50 -3.13 6.11
N ASN A 64 -8.59 -3.39 5.39
CA ASN A 64 -9.13 -4.75 5.28
C ASN A 64 -8.19 -5.68 4.51
N ARG A 65 -7.53 -5.18 3.45
CA ARG A 65 -6.53 -5.93 2.68
C ARG A 65 -5.31 -6.24 3.52
N ALA A 66 -4.85 -5.26 4.31
CA ALA A 66 -3.74 -5.41 5.22
C ALA A 66 -4.01 -6.43 6.33
N LYS A 67 -5.19 -6.39 6.97
CA LYS A 67 -5.60 -7.38 7.99
C LYS A 67 -5.59 -8.82 7.46
N ASN A 68 -5.99 -9.02 6.20
CA ASN A 68 -5.92 -10.33 5.58
C ASN A 68 -4.45 -10.79 5.40
N LEU A 69 -3.57 -9.87 5.06
CA LEU A 69 -2.16 -10.16 4.89
C LEU A 69 -1.48 -10.46 6.24
N GLU A 70 -1.82 -9.73 7.30
CA GLU A 70 -1.34 -9.99 8.67
C GLU A 70 -1.69 -11.40 9.16
N LYS A 71 -2.91 -11.86 8.88
CA LYS A 71 -3.35 -13.24 9.22
C LYS A 71 -2.51 -14.30 8.51
N ASN A 72 -2.11 -14.05 7.27
CA ASN A 72 -1.34 -14.99 6.45
C ASN A 72 0.16 -14.99 6.80
N PHE A 73 0.66 -13.89 7.33
CA PHE A 73 2.08 -13.72 7.66
C PHE A 73 2.28 -13.18 9.09
N PRO A 74 1.85 -13.94 10.11
CA PRO A 74 2.00 -13.53 11.50
C PRO A 74 3.48 -13.33 11.83
N ASN A 75 3.79 -12.29 12.60
CA ASN A 75 5.16 -11.90 13.01
C ASN A 75 6.10 -11.46 11.87
N LYS A 76 5.64 -11.44 10.63
CA LYS A 76 6.42 -10.98 9.47
C LYS A 76 5.87 -9.72 8.84
N PHE A 77 4.60 -9.43 9.06
CA PHE A 77 3.90 -8.27 8.50
C PHE A 77 3.20 -7.49 9.61
N THR A 78 3.31 -6.16 9.53
CA THR A 78 2.58 -5.22 10.40
C THR A 78 2.10 -4.05 9.54
N PHE A 79 0.86 -3.62 9.76
CA PHE A 79 0.27 -2.53 9.01
C PHE A 79 -0.13 -1.37 9.91
N TYR A 80 0.12 -0.15 9.44
CA TYR A 80 -0.33 1.09 10.07
C TYR A 80 -1.17 1.91 9.10
N ASN A 81 -2.42 2.22 9.46
CA ASN A 81 -3.21 3.19 8.71
C ASN A 81 -2.74 4.59 9.10
N GLU A 82 -1.67 5.05 8.48
CA GLU A 82 -0.97 6.28 8.80
C GLU A 82 -0.36 6.91 7.55
N LYS A 83 -0.12 8.23 7.62
CA LYS A 83 0.63 8.96 6.58
C LYS A 83 2.11 8.63 6.69
N PHE A 84 2.79 8.44 5.57
CA PHE A 84 4.24 8.23 5.57
C PHE A 84 5.03 9.45 6.10
N SER A 85 4.43 10.64 6.13
CA SER A 85 5.03 11.81 6.82
C SER A 85 5.20 11.62 8.33
N ASN A 86 4.53 10.62 8.91
CA ASN A 86 4.66 10.22 10.32
C ASN A 86 5.49 8.95 10.50
N LEU A 87 6.32 8.60 9.52
CA LEU A 87 7.12 7.38 9.51
C LEU A 87 8.03 7.29 10.75
N ASP A 88 8.59 8.41 11.18
CA ASP A 88 9.40 8.53 12.40
C ASP A 88 8.69 8.04 13.67
N LYS A 89 7.35 8.20 13.74
CA LYS A 89 6.53 7.75 14.86
C LYS A 89 6.23 6.25 14.80
N VAL A 90 6.30 5.66 13.62
CA VAL A 90 6.02 4.24 13.38
C VAL A 90 7.27 3.41 13.60
N ILE A 91 8.43 3.92 13.20
CA ILE A 91 9.71 3.25 13.35
C ILE A 91 10.26 3.54 14.74
N ARG A 92 10.49 2.49 15.53
CA ARG A 92 11.26 2.58 16.76
C ARG A 92 12.74 2.46 16.41
N LYS A 93 13.63 3.04 17.23
CA LYS A 93 15.10 2.98 17.02
C LYS A 93 15.65 1.55 16.88
N GLU A 94 15.00 0.60 17.55
CA GLU A 94 15.39 -0.82 17.51
C GLU A 94 14.99 -1.52 16.18
N ASN A 95 14.21 -0.87 15.34
CA ASN A 95 13.66 -1.39 14.09
C ASN A 95 14.07 -0.48 12.91
N GLU A 96 15.35 -0.17 12.81
CA GLU A 96 15.85 0.56 11.64
C GLU A 96 15.61 -0.28 10.38
N PRO A 97 14.92 0.29 9.37
CA PRO A 97 14.67 -0.44 8.13
C PRO A 97 15.93 -0.51 7.29
N ASP A 98 16.09 -1.62 6.60
CA ASP A 98 17.13 -1.77 5.58
C ASP A 98 16.73 -1.08 4.26
N ILE A 99 15.41 -1.06 3.97
CA ILE A 99 14.86 -0.51 2.73
C ILE A 99 13.52 0.17 3.01
N ILE A 100 13.29 1.30 2.34
CA ILE A 100 12.01 2.00 2.35
C ILE A 100 11.52 2.14 0.91
N ILE A 101 10.28 1.73 0.65
CA ILE A 101 9.64 1.76 -0.67
C ILE A 101 8.60 2.87 -0.67
N PHE A 102 8.64 3.72 -1.71
CA PHE A 102 7.60 4.68 -2.03
C PHE A 102 7.16 4.48 -3.49
N ASP A 103 5.90 4.08 -3.69
CA ASP A 103 5.21 4.07 -4.98
C ASP A 103 4.17 5.19 -4.96
N LEU A 104 4.61 6.38 -5.36
CA LEU A 104 3.81 7.61 -5.24
C LEU A 104 2.79 7.71 -6.35
N GLY A 105 1.55 8.00 -5.99
CA GLY A 105 0.45 8.18 -6.92
C GLY A 105 -0.87 7.64 -6.38
N LEU A 106 -1.78 7.30 -7.30
CA LEU A 106 -3.10 6.74 -7.01
C LEU A 106 -3.12 5.24 -7.23
N SER A 107 -3.74 4.51 -6.33
CA SER A 107 -4.00 3.09 -6.54
C SER A 107 -5.16 2.89 -7.54
N SER A 108 -5.17 1.76 -8.24
CA SER A 108 -6.29 1.41 -9.11
C SER A 108 -7.61 1.26 -8.35
N PHE A 109 -7.59 0.91 -7.07
CA PHE A 109 -8.77 0.87 -6.21
C PHE A 109 -9.40 2.25 -6.04
N GLN A 110 -8.56 3.29 -5.88
CA GLN A 110 -9.04 4.68 -5.79
C GLN A 110 -9.63 5.15 -7.12
N LEU A 111 -9.00 4.82 -8.24
CA LEU A 111 -9.47 5.20 -9.58
C LEU A 111 -10.75 4.48 -10.01
N GLN A 112 -11.01 3.27 -9.51
CA GLN A 112 -12.20 2.48 -9.81
C GLN A 112 -13.41 2.84 -8.95
N ASP A 113 -13.16 3.46 -7.80
CA ASP A 113 -14.23 3.98 -6.94
C ASP A 113 -14.62 5.39 -7.38
N TYR A 114 -15.59 5.44 -8.30
CA TYR A 114 -16.03 6.72 -8.88
C TYR A 114 -16.69 7.66 -7.87
N SER A 115 -17.18 7.16 -6.73
CA SER A 115 -17.76 7.98 -5.67
C SER A 115 -16.73 8.88 -4.98
N ARG A 116 -15.43 8.56 -5.12
CA ARG A 116 -14.34 9.29 -4.47
C ARG A 116 -13.77 10.45 -5.30
N GLY A 117 -14.21 10.65 -6.52
CA GLY A 117 -13.81 11.77 -7.35
C GLY A 117 -12.39 11.73 -7.94
N PHE A 118 -11.66 10.60 -7.84
CA PHE A 118 -10.31 10.46 -8.40
C PHE A 118 -10.27 10.24 -9.92
N SER A 119 -11.40 9.93 -10.54
CA SER A 119 -11.49 9.61 -11.96
C SER A 119 -12.31 10.65 -12.71
N PHE A 120 -11.90 11.02 -13.92
CA PHE A 120 -12.73 11.82 -14.85
C PHE A 120 -14.06 11.16 -15.24
N LYS A 121 -14.23 9.87 -14.93
CA LYS A 121 -15.49 9.14 -15.08
C LYS A 121 -16.43 9.32 -13.88
N ALA A 122 -15.96 9.96 -12.82
CA ALA A 122 -16.80 10.28 -11.67
C ALA A 122 -17.89 11.28 -12.07
N SER A 123 -19.12 10.99 -11.70
CA SER A 123 -20.28 11.89 -11.89
C SER A 123 -20.61 12.67 -10.62
N GLU A 124 -19.89 12.41 -9.55
CA GLU A 124 -20.12 12.96 -8.22
C GLU A 124 -19.12 14.08 -7.89
N LYS A 125 -19.23 14.64 -6.69
CA LYS A 125 -18.35 15.70 -6.19
C LYS A 125 -16.88 15.32 -6.27
N ILE A 126 -16.03 16.30 -6.49
CA ILE A 126 -14.57 16.17 -6.51
C ILE A 126 -14.07 16.11 -5.05
N ASP A 127 -14.27 14.97 -4.40
CA ASP A 127 -13.85 14.77 -3.02
C ASP A 127 -12.34 14.53 -2.92
N MET A 128 -11.82 13.51 -3.57
CA MET A 128 -10.41 13.11 -3.64
C MET A 128 -9.73 12.92 -2.26
N GLN A 129 -10.49 12.64 -1.21
CA GLN A 129 -9.95 12.39 0.12
C GLN A 129 -9.38 10.95 0.23
N MET A 130 -8.27 10.84 0.96
CA MET A 130 -7.62 9.55 1.26
C MET A 130 -7.74 9.24 2.76
N GLY A 131 -8.98 9.15 3.27
CA GLY A 131 -9.30 8.71 4.63
C GLY A 131 -8.81 9.62 5.77
N LEU A 132 -7.52 9.92 5.83
CA LEU A 132 -6.92 10.78 6.87
C LEU A 132 -6.90 12.27 6.51
N SER A 133 -7.48 12.66 5.38
CA SER A 133 -7.67 14.07 4.99
C SER A 133 -8.97 14.59 5.58
N LYS A 134 -8.95 15.86 6.00
CA LYS A 134 -10.15 16.60 6.44
C LYS A 134 -10.63 17.62 5.41
N ILE A 135 -9.86 17.81 4.35
CA ILE A 135 -10.09 18.80 3.29
C ILE A 135 -10.27 18.03 1.99
N SER A 136 -11.37 18.26 1.30
CA SER A 136 -11.62 17.72 -0.04
C SER A 136 -10.93 18.57 -1.13
N ALA A 137 -10.86 18.05 -2.35
CA ALA A 137 -10.40 18.87 -3.48
C ALA A 137 -11.38 20.00 -3.76
N GLU A 138 -12.68 19.78 -3.57
CA GLU A 138 -13.71 20.82 -3.72
C GLU A 138 -13.51 21.98 -2.72
N ASP A 139 -12.99 21.73 -1.52
CA ASP A 139 -12.71 22.77 -0.52
C ASP A 139 -11.51 23.65 -0.88
N VAL A 140 -10.67 23.21 -1.82
CA VAL A 140 -9.44 23.90 -2.23
C VAL A 140 -9.65 24.76 -3.46
N ILE A 141 -10.66 24.46 -4.30
CA ILE A 141 -10.99 25.16 -5.56
C ILE A 141 -11.89 26.36 -5.27
#